data_e40022068ee5607329714085fa19d0f4
#
_entry.id   e40022068ee5607329714085fa19d0f4
#
_cell.length_a   1.000
_cell.length_b   1.000
_cell.length_c   1.000
_cell.angle_alpha   90.00
_cell.angle_beta   90.00
_cell.angle_gamma   90.00
#
_symmetry.space_group_name_H-M   'P 1'
#
loop_
_entity.id
_entity.type
_entity.pdbx_description
1 polymer ?
#
loop_
_entity_poly.entity_id
_entity_poly.type
_entity_poly.pdbx_seq_one_letter_code
_entity_poly.pdbx_strand_id
1 'polypeptide(L)'
;MKQHIKVIIPAYNEADSIAKVINDIPSIVNEIIVVSNNSTDNTEVNATKAGATVLQEPRKGYGYACLKGMKYIANQKIKPEIIVFLDGDYSDFPEQLIELITPIIEENIDFVLGARVKEKREKGSMTPQQIFGNWLATYLMKILFKSSFKDLGPFRAIKYDKLIALKMEDKTYGWTIEMQLKALKQKFSYLEIPVKYRNRIGTSKVSGTLKGTILAGIKILNWIFKYSFK
;
A
#
# COMPACT_ATOMS: atom_id res chain seq x y z
N MET A 1 13.56 1.38 -22.74
CA MET A 1 12.14 1.06 -23.03
C MET A 1 11.27 1.84 -22.06
N LYS A 2 10.09 2.33 -22.50
CA LYS A 2 9.17 3.05 -21.60
C LYS A 2 8.53 2.03 -20.65
N GLN A 3 8.77 2.18 -19.34
CA GLN A 3 8.20 1.27 -18.34
C GLN A 3 6.68 1.42 -18.28
N HIS A 4 5.96 0.32 -18.18
CA HIS A 4 4.51 0.33 -18.04
C HIS A 4 4.14 0.18 -16.56
N ILE A 5 3.70 1.28 -15.96
CA ILE A 5 3.48 1.42 -14.52
C ILE A 5 2.01 1.62 -14.24
N LYS A 6 1.45 0.90 -13.29
CA LYS A 6 0.07 1.08 -12.82
C LYS A 6 0.02 1.29 -11.32
N VAL A 7 -0.93 2.13 -10.90
CA VAL A 7 -1.19 2.42 -9.48
C VAL A 7 -2.51 1.80 -9.07
N ILE A 8 -2.55 1.13 -7.92
CA ILE A 8 -3.77 0.63 -7.28
C ILE A 8 -4.00 1.44 -6.01
N ILE A 9 -5.18 2.07 -5.92
CA ILE A 9 -5.60 2.90 -4.79
C ILE A 9 -6.85 2.27 -4.16
N PRO A 10 -6.74 1.54 -3.05
CA PRO A 10 -7.88 1.15 -2.25
C PRO A 10 -8.51 2.39 -1.61
N ALA A 11 -9.81 2.61 -1.80
CA ALA A 11 -10.51 3.78 -1.29
C ALA A 11 -11.82 3.40 -0.59
N TYR A 12 -12.09 3.98 0.58
CA TYR A 12 -13.34 3.84 1.30
C TYR A 12 -13.75 5.17 1.93
N ASN A 13 -14.74 5.84 1.31
CA ASN A 13 -15.20 7.16 1.71
C ASN A 13 -14.06 8.20 1.77
N GLU A 14 -13.44 8.43 0.61
CA GLU A 14 -12.32 9.35 0.43
C GLU A 14 -12.67 10.45 -0.60
N ALA A 15 -13.96 10.90 -0.62
CA ALA A 15 -14.44 11.88 -1.59
C ALA A 15 -13.65 13.20 -1.59
N ASP A 16 -13.17 13.65 -0.42
CA ASP A 16 -12.46 14.92 -0.26
C ASP A 16 -10.97 14.86 -0.62
N SER A 17 -10.41 13.65 -0.74
CA SER A 17 -8.98 13.42 -0.92
C SER A 17 -8.63 12.77 -2.26
N ILE A 18 -9.48 11.88 -2.76
CA ILE A 18 -9.13 11.00 -3.87
C ILE A 18 -8.72 11.74 -5.15
N ALA A 19 -9.39 12.85 -5.49
CA ALA A 19 -9.05 13.64 -6.67
C ALA A 19 -7.65 14.29 -6.53
N LYS A 20 -7.27 14.73 -5.32
CA LYS A 20 -5.94 15.30 -5.04
C LYS A 20 -4.87 14.23 -5.20
N VAL A 21 -5.10 13.03 -4.65
CA VAL A 21 -4.18 11.89 -4.82
C VAL A 21 -3.94 11.60 -6.29
N ILE A 22 -5.01 11.50 -7.09
CA ILE A 22 -4.92 11.18 -8.52
C ILE A 22 -4.18 12.26 -9.29
N ASN A 23 -4.47 13.53 -9.03
CA ASN A 23 -3.87 14.66 -9.75
C ASN A 23 -2.36 14.83 -9.46
N ASP A 24 -1.90 14.43 -8.27
CA ASP A 24 -0.49 14.51 -7.88
C ASP A 24 0.33 13.28 -8.33
N ILE A 25 -0.31 12.25 -8.89
CA ILE A 25 0.40 11.09 -9.45
C ILE A 25 1.14 11.51 -10.72
N PRO A 26 2.46 11.25 -10.83
CA PRO A 26 3.25 11.63 -12.00
C PRO A 26 2.74 11.01 -13.30
N SER A 27 2.84 11.77 -14.39
CA SER A 27 2.39 11.37 -15.74
C SER A 27 3.12 10.17 -16.35
N ILE A 28 4.18 9.67 -15.71
CA ILE A 28 4.86 8.43 -16.09
C ILE A 28 3.97 7.19 -15.83
N VAL A 29 2.96 7.31 -14.97
CA VAL A 29 1.99 6.24 -14.68
C VAL A 29 1.02 6.08 -15.85
N ASN A 30 0.86 4.87 -16.35
CA ASN A 30 0.03 4.57 -17.51
C ASN A 30 -1.46 4.40 -17.17
N GLU A 31 -1.76 3.95 -15.95
CA GLU A 31 -3.14 3.77 -15.50
C GLU A 31 -3.21 3.87 -13.96
N ILE A 32 -4.20 4.63 -13.50
CA ILE A 32 -4.55 4.76 -12.08
C ILE A 32 -5.86 4.00 -11.87
N ILE A 33 -5.84 3.02 -10.97
CA ILE A 33 -6.96 2.14 -10.67
C ILE A 33 -7.41 2.41 -9.24
N VAL A 34 -8.53 3.09 -9.09
CA VAL A 34 -9.18 3.29 -7.78
C VAL A 34 -10.17 2.16 -7.54
N VAL A 35 -10.00 1.45 -6.43
CA VAL A 35 -10.93 0.41 -6.02
C VAL A 35 -11.78 0.91 -4.86
N SER A 36 -13.00 1.28 -5.17
CA SER A 36 -14.01 1.69 -4.18
C SER A 36 -14.44 0.49 -3.36
N ASN A 37 -14.06 0.48 -2.09
CA ASN A 37 -14.35 -0.61 -1.17
C ASN A 37 -15.65 -0.37 -0.41
N ASN A 38 -16.78 -0.40 -1.13
CA ASN A 38 -18.11 -0.14 -0.60
C ASN A 38 -18.26 1.30 -0.08
N SER A 39 -17.74 2.30 -0.82
CA SER A 39 -17.96 3.71 -0.52
C SER A 39 -19.42 4.10 -0.69
N THR A 40 -19.87 5.04 0.15
CA THR A 40 -21.25 5.56 0.16
C THR A 40 -21.30 7.07 -0.13
N ASP A 41 -20.15 7.68 -0.35
CA ASP A 41 -19.97 9.09 -0.69
C ASP A 41 -19.60 9.28 -2.17
N ASN A 42 -19.16 10.46 -2.54
CA ASN A 42 -18.79 10.80 -3.92
C ASN A 42 -17.38 10.30 -4.34
N THR A 43 -16.77 9.34 -3.62
CA THR A 43 -15.43 8.82 -3.94
C THR A 43 -15.32 8.35 -5.39
N GLU A 44 -16.28 7.54 -5.85
CA GLU A 44 -16.27 6.98 -7.22
C GLU A 44 -16.42 8.06 -8.28
N VAL A 45 -17.34 9.00 -8.06
CA VAL A 45 -17.58 10.12 -8.98
C VAL A 45 -16.34 11.00 -9.09
N ASN A 46 -15.72 11.35 -7.97
CA ASN A 46 -14.54 12.21 -7.94
C ASN A 46 -13.32 11.53 -8.55
N ALA A 47 -13.12 10.24 -8.29
CA ALA A 47 -12.04 9.46 -8.89
C ALA A 47 -12.19 9.36 -10.43
N THR A 48 -13.42 9.10 -10.93
CA THR A 48 -13.69 9.04 -12.37
C THR A 48 -13.44 10.40 -13.03
N LYS A 49 -13.92 11.50 -12.43
CA LYS A 49 -13.66 12.86 -12.96
C LYS A 49 -12.19 13.23 -12.99
N ALA A 50 -11.40 12.70 -12.06
CA ALA A 50 -9.94 12.90 -12.02
C ALA A 50 -9.19 11.98 -12.99
N GLY A 51 -9.86 11.13 -13.78
CA GLY A 51 -9.27 10.32 -14.83
C GLY A 51 -8.84 8.90 -14.42
N ALA A 52 -9.23 8.42 -13.24
CA ALA A 52 -8.94 7.05 -12.84
C ALA A 52 -9.93 6.03 -13.40
N THR A 53 -9.45 4.80 -13.62
CA THR A 53 -10.31 3.63 -13.78
C THR A 53 -10.89 3.25 -12.42
N VAL A 54 -12.21 3.27 -12.27
CA VAL A 54 -12.88 2.97 -11.00
C VAL A 54 -13.47 1.56 -11.02
N LEU A 55 -13.14 0.79 -9.99
CA LEU A 55 -13.67 -0.55 -9.75
C LEU A 55 -14.44 -0.57 -8.43
N GLN A 56 -15.50 -1.36 -8.37
CA GLN A 56 -16.27 -1.57 -7.13
C GLN A 56 -15.93 -2.92 -6.49
N GLU A 57 -15.67 -2.91 -5.19
CA GLU A 57 -15.52 -4.12 -4.38
C GLU A 57 -16.46 -4.02 -3.17
N PRO A 58 -17.60 -4.74 -3.19
CA PRO A 58 -18.61 -4.64 -2.14
C PRO A 58 -18.19 -5.27 -0.80
N ARG A 59 -17.22 -6.19 -0.82
CA ARG A 59 -16.73 -6.84 0.41
C ARG A 59 -15.77 -5.91 1.13
N LYS A 60 -16.12 -5.53 2.36
CA LYS A 60 -15.28 -4.64 3.18
C LYS A 60 -13.95 -5.27 3.53
N GLY A 61 -12.85 -4.55 3.26
CA GLY A 61 -11.49 -4.92 3.61
C GLY A 61 -10.46 -4.41 2.62
N TYR A 62 -9.41 -3.83 3.14
CA TYR A 62 -8.30 -3.26 2.36
C TYR A 62 -7.72 -4.28 1.36
N GLY A 63 -7.46 -5.49 1.82
CA GLY A 63 -6.93 -6.56 0.97
C GLY A 63 -7.92 -6.98 -0.13
N TYR A 64 -9.23 -6.96 0.11
CA TYR A 64 -10.20 -7.22 -0.97
C TYR A 64 -10.08 -6.19 -2.09
N ALA A 65 -9.92 -4.91 -1.76
CA ALA A 65 -9.75 -3.86 -2.75
C ALA A 65 -8.43 -4.04 -3.54
N CYS A 66 -7.33 -4.31 -2.86
CA CYS A 66 -6.05 -4.60 -3.52
C CYS A 66 -6.14 -5.81 -4.45
N LEU A 67 -6.73 -6.92 -4.00
CA LEU A 67 -6.95 -8.13 -4.80
C LEU A 67 -7.84 -7.89 -6.02
N LYS A 68 -8.86 -7.03 -5.89
CA LYS A 68 -9.72 -6.64 -7.00
C LYS A 68 -8.95 -5.89 -8.08
N GLY A 69 -8.12 -4.91 -7.68
CA GLY A 69 -7.23 -4.18 -8.60
C GLY A 69 -6.23 -5.10 -9.28
N MET A 70 -5.59 -6.00 -8.53
CA MET A 70 -4.68 -7.00 -9.10
C MET A 70 -5.38 -7.92 -10.09
N LYS A 71 -6.59 -8.41 -9.78
CA LYS A 71 -7.38 -9.25 -10.69
C LYS A 71 -7.75 -8.51 -11.98
N TYR A 72 -8.10 -7.23 -11.89
CA TYR A 72 -8.37 -6.39 -13.06
C TYR A 72 -7.14 -6.31 -13.96
N ILE A 73 -5.96 -6.01 -13.41
CA ILE A 73 -4.70 -5.95 -14.16
C ILE A 73 -4.35 -7.31 -14.77
N ALA A 74 -4.57 -8.40 -14.03
CA ALA A 74 -4.29 -9.76 -14.52
C ALA A 74 -5.16 -10.15 -15.73
N ASN A 75 -6.30 -9.52 -15.93
CA ASN A 75 -7.19 -9.77 -17.08
C ASN A 75 -6.88 -8.87 -18.30
N GLN A 76 -6.00 -7.87 -18.16
CA GLN A 76 -5.63 -7.00 -19.28
C GLN A 76 -4.65 -7.73 -20.23
N LYS A 77 -4.66 -7.35 -21.51
CA LYS A 77 -3.73 -7.93 -22.52
C LYS A 77 -2.28 -7.53 -22.24
N ILE A 78 -2.07 -6.25 -21.93
CA ILE A 78 -0.74 -5.69 -21.63
C ILE A 78 -0.58 -5.65 -20.12
N LYS A 79 0.42 -6.37 -19.61
CA LYS A 79 0.78 -6.36 -18.19
C LYS A 79 1.75 -5.23 -17.91
N PRO A 80 1.67 -4.58 -16.74
CA PRO A 80 2.69 -3.62 -16.36
C PRO A 80 3.98 -4.34 -15.92
N GLU A 81 5.08 -3.61 -15.91
CA GLU A 81 6.32 -4.04 -15.27
C GLU A 81 6.28 -3.78 -13.76
N ILE A 82 5.65 -2.65 -13.35
CA ILE A 82 5.63 -2.20 -11.95
C ILE A 82 4.19 -1.90 -11.53
N ILE A 83 3.86 -2.36 -10.32
CA ILE A 83 2.64 -1.97 -9.60
C ILE A 83 3.03 -1.12 -8.41
N VAL A 84 2.31 -0.01 -8.24
CA VAL A 84 2.41 0.82 -7.03
C VAL A 84 1.10 0.75 -6.27
N PHE A 85 1.17 0.59 -4.95
CA PHE A 85 0.05 0.75 -4.04
C PHE A 85 0.18 2.07 -3.31
N LEU A 86 -0.93 2.80 -3.19
CA LEU A 86 -1.01 4.12 -2.59
C LEU A 86 -2.37 4.28 -1.91
N ASP A 87 -2.42 4.88 -0.73
CA ASP A 87 -3.69 5.13 -0.05
C ASP A 87 -4.45 6.34 -0.64
N GLY A 88 -5.78 6.30 -0.57
CA GLY A 88 -6.65 7.33 -1.13
C GLY A 88 -6.86 8.56 -0.25
N ASP A 89 -6.30 8.59 0.96
CA ASP A 89 -6.57 9.60 2.01
C ASP A 89 -5.66 10.83 1.97
N TYR A 90 -4.78 10.92 0.98
CA TYR A 90 -3.81 12.00 0.76
C TYR A 90 -2.77 12.14 1.88
N SER A 91 -2.52 11.10 2.67
CA SER A 91 -1.45 11.12 3.68
C SER A 91 -0.06 10.88 3.09
N ASP A 92 0.05 10.10 2.03
CA ASP A 92 1.27 9.98 1.24
C ASP A 92 1.42 11.16 0.26
N PHE A 93 2.62 11.35 -0.27
CA PHE A 93 2.96 12.30 -1.32
C PHE A 93 3.09 11.56 -2.64
N PRO A 94 2.04 11.54 -3.50
CA PRO A 94 2.02 10.72 -4.72
C PRO A 94 3.17 10.99 -5.68
N GLU A 95 3.67 12.23 -5.72
CA GLU A 95 4.82 12.63 -6.53
C GLU A 95 6.11 11.88 -6.17
N GLN A 96 6.24 11.39 -4.94
CA GLN A 96 7.38 10.57 -4.51
C GLN A 96 7.35 9.13 -5.08
N LEU A 97 6.31 8.77 -5.84
CA LEU A 97 6.25 7.51 -6.58
C LEU A 97 7.52 7.31 -7.43
N ILE A 98 8.05 8.37 -8.01
CA ILE A 98 9.27 8.33 -8.82
C ILE A 98 10.44 7.77 -7.99
N GLU A 99 10.59 8.22 -6.73
CA GLU A 99 11.64 7.74 -5.84
C GLU A 99 11.51 6.23 -5.57
N LEU A 100 10.28 5.70 -5.50
CA LEU A 100 10.04 4.27 -5.24
C LEU A 100 10.31 3.40 -6.48
N ILE A 101 10.00 3.87 -7.67
CA ILE A 101 10.17 3.08 -8.89
C ILE A 101 11.60 3.11 -9.43
N THR A 102 12.36 4.17 -9.16
CA THR A 102 13.73 4.34 -9.65
C THR A 102 14.63 3.15 -9.31
N PRO A 103 14.71 2.64 -8.06
CA PRO A 103 15.55 1.47 -7.76
C PRO A 103 15.07 0.19 -8.44
N ILE A 104 13.77 0.06 -8.71
CA ILE A 104 13.25 -1.09 -9.47
C ILE A 104 13.76 -1.06 -10.90
N ILE A 105 13.79 0.13 -11.51
CA ILE A 105 14.17 0.33 -12.90
C ILE A 105 15.69 0.28 -13.08
N GLU A 106 16.44 0.96 -12.23
CA GLU A 106 17.86 1.20 -12.41
C GLU A 106 18.73 0.14 -11.73
N GLU A 107 18.31 -0.34 -10.55
CA GLU A 107 19.07 -1.27 -9.73
C GLU A 107 18.47 -2.69 -9.72
N ASN A 108 17.38 -2.90 -10.48
CA ASN A 108 16.68 -4.18 -10.59
C ASN A 108 16.12 -4.71 -9.25
N ILE A 109 15.85 -3.82 -8.27
CA ILE A 109 15.21 -4.18 -7.00
C ILE A 109 13.82 -4.76 -7.24
N ASP A 110 13.41 -5.76 -6.49
CA ASP A 110 12.13 -6.43 -6.67
C ASP A 110 10.98 -5.69 -5.99
N PHE A 111 11.24 -5.10 -4.81
CA PHE A 111 10.24 -4.46 -3.96
C PHE A 111 10.80 -3.22 -3.24
N VAL A 112 10.11 -2.10 -3.34
CA VAL A 112 10.48 -0.84 -2.65
C VAL A 112 9.32 -0.36 -1.78
N LEU A 113 9.64 0.01 -0.54
CA LEU A 113 8.71 0.53 0.45
C LEU A 113 9.02 1.99 0.78
N GLY A 114 8.03 2.84 0.74
CA GLY A 114 8.10 4.20 1.31
C GLY A 114 7.98 4.14 2.83
N ALA A 115 9.08 4.44 3.53
CA ALA A 115 9.13 4.41 4.98
C ALA A 115 8.79 5.78 5.58
N ARG A 116 7.78 5.82 6.46
CA ARG A 116 7.29 7.03 7.15
C ARG A 116 8.17 7.37 8.34
N VAL A 117 9.40 7.79 8.07
CA VAL A 117 10.38 8.11 9.12
C VAL A 117 9.97 9.37 9.89
N LYS A 118 10.39 9.46 11.16
CA LYS A 118 10.00 10.54 12.07
C LYS A 118 10.36 11.92 11.53
N GLU A 119 11.49 12.03 10.86
CA GLU A 119 12.07 13.28 10.34
C GLU A 119 11.31 13.85 9.14
N LYS A 120 10.60 12.99 8.40
CA LYS A 120 9.87 13.38 7.18
C LYS A 120 8.36 13.37 7.33
N ARG A 121 7.83 12.99 8.50
CA ARG A 121 6.39 12.98 8.75
C ARG A 121 5.92 14.19 9.53
N GLU A 122 4.75 14.69 9.22
CA GLU A 122 4.09 15.75 9.98
C GLU A 122 3.75 15.28 11.40
N LYS A 123 3.80 16.22 12.35
CA LYS A 123 3.38 15.95 13.73
C LYS A 123 1.88 15.54 13.75
N GLY A 124 1.59 14.42 14.38
CA GLY A 124 0.22 13.90 14.50
C GLY A 124 -0.25 13.03 13.34
N SER A 125 0.51 12.91 12.23
CA SER A 125 0.13 12.09 11.08
C SER A 125 0.06 10.58 11.37
N MET A 126 0.73 10.13 12.42
CA MET A 126 0.57 8.78 12.98
C MET A 126 0.21 8.86 14.47
N THR A 127 -0.78 8.08 14.87
CA THR A 127 -1.16 7.97 16.28
C THR A 127 -0.08 7.22 17.09
N PRO A 128 0.01 7.43 18.42
CA PRO A 128 0.94 6.66 19.26
C PRO A 128 0.76 5.15 19.12
N GLN A 129 -0.47 4.68 18.97
CA GLN A 129 -0.79 3.27 18.78
C GLN A 129 -0.24 2.72 17.45
N GLN A 130 -0.33 3.52 16.38
CA GLN A 130 0.27 3.15 15.09
C GLN A 130 1.79 3.09 15.17
N ILE A 131 2.41 4.05 15.85
CA ILE A 131 3.86 4.09 16.04
C ILE A 131 4.32 2.85 16.81
N PHE A 132 3.67 2.55 17.94
CA PHE A 132 3.99 1.37 18.76
C PHE A 132 3.76 0.06 17.99
N GLY A 133 2.59 -0.09 17.33
CA GLY A 133 2.28 -1.30 16.57
C GLY A 133 3.25 -1.53 15.40
N ASN A 134 3.62 -0.46 14.72
CA ASN A 134 4.62 -0.52 13.65
C ASN A 134 6.00 -0.94 14.17
N TRP A 135 6.45 -0.32 15.25
CA TRP A 135 7.71 -0.67 15.91
C TRP A 135 7.71 -2.13 16.37
N LEU A 136 6.67 -2.59 17.06
CA LEU A 136 6.58 -3.96 17.54
C LEU A 136 6.63 -4.97 16.39
N ALA A 137 5.86 -4.73 15.32
CA ALA A 137 5.81 -5.61 14.18
C ALA A 137 7.17 -5.71 13.47
N THR A 138 7.80 -4.57 13.20
CA THR A 138 9.12 -4.54 12.54
C THR A 138 10.22 -5.12 13.42
N TYR A 139 10.15 -4.93 14.74
CA TYR A 139 11.06 -5.55 15.70
C TYR A 139 10.94 -7.09 15.68
N LEU A 140 9.71 -7.64 15.72
CA LEU A 140 9.49 -9.07 15.61
C LEU A 140 9.96 -9.62 14.25
N MET A 141 9.72 -8.89 13.16
CA MET A 141 10.24 -9.28 11.84
C MET A 141 11.77 -9.31 11.81
N LYS A 142 12.43 -8.36 12.48
CA LYS A 142 13.89 -8.34 12.60
C LYS A 142 14.42 -9.60 13.30
N ILE A 143 13.80 -9.99 14.42
CA ILE A 143 14.24 -11.16 15.20
C ILE A 143 13.94 -12.47 14.44
N LEU A 144 12.71 -12.64 13.95
CA LEU A 144 12.23 -13.91 13.40
C LEU A 144 12.62 -14.14 11.94
N PHE A 145 12.82 -13.07 11.17
CA PHE A 145 13.10 -13.15 9.72
C PHE A 145 14.40 -12.45 9.30
N LYS A 146 15.16 -11.89 10.23
CA LYS A 146 16.37 -11.08 9.96
C LYS A 146 16.08 -9.90 9.02
N SER A 147 14.86 -9.36 9.10
CA SER A 147 14.38 -8.27 8.27
C SER A 147 15.05 -6.95 8.61
N SER A 148 15.31 -6.11 7.62
CA SER A 148 15.73 -4.71 7.81
C SER A 148 14.57 -3.71 7.71
N PHE A 149 13.33 -4.15 7.46
CA PHE A 149 12.17 -3.28 7.40
C PHE A 149 11.96 -2.49 8.70
N LYS A 150 11.69 -1.19 8.57
CA LYS A 150 11.42 -0.25 9.68
C LYS A 150 9.98 0.26 9.68
N ASP A 151 9.26 0.05 8.57
CA ASP A 151 7.87 0.50 8.42
C ASP A 151 6.98 -0.57 7.75
N LEU A 152 5.67 -0.50 8.01
CA LEU A 152 4.62 -1.27 7.37
C LEU A 152 3.77 -0.39 6.45
N GLY A 153 4.33 0.71 5.94
CA GLY A 153 3.64 1.72 5.17
C GLY A 153 2.88 1.17 3.95
N PRO A 154 1.76 1.82 3.57
CA PRO A 154 0.97 1.41 2.42
C PRO A 154 1.63 1.77 1.09
N PHE A 155 2.40 2.86 1.05
CA PHE A 155 3.05 3.35 -0.17
C PHE A 155 4.21 2.44 -0.56
N ARG A 156 4.04 1.69 -1.63
CA ARG A 156 5.01 0.67 -2.06
C ARG A 156 4.97 0.41 -3.55
N ALA A 157 6.11 0.08 -4.12
CA ALA A 157 6.27 -0.33 -5.51
C ALA A 157 6.85 -1.75 -5.58
N ILE A 158 6.39 -2.56 -6.53
CA ILE A 158 6.82 -3.95 -6.70
C ILE A 158 6.78 -4.33 -8.18
N LYS A 159 7.73 -5.13 -8.64
CA LYS A 159 7.65 -5.75 -9.97
C LYS A 159 6.40 -6.60 -10.09
N TYR A 160 5.73 -6.55 -11.23
CA TYR A 160 4.46 -7.25 -11.43
C TYR A 160 4.60 -8.78 -11.29
N ASP A 161 5.62 -9.36 -11.90
CA ASP A 161 5.89 -10.80 -11.80
C ASP A 161 6.12 -11.25 -10.35
N LYS A 162 6.84 -10.44 -9.56
CA LYS A 162 7.08 -10.66 -8.14
C LYS A 162 5.80 -10.56 -7.32
N LEU A 163 4.95 -9.54 -7.60
CA LEU A 163 3.65 -9.42 -6.94
C LEU A 163 2.77 -10.67 -7.17
N ILE A 164 2.74 -11.17 -8.39
CA ILE A 164 1.98 -12.40 -8.72
C ILE A 164 2.58 -13.62 -8.01
N ALA A 165 3.91 -13.73 -7.95
CA ALA A 165 4.60 -14.82 -7.25
C ALA A 165 4.30 -14.85 -5.75
N LEU A 166 4.02 -13.71 -5.12
CA LEU A 166 3.63 -13.64 -3.70
C LEU A 166 2.31 -14.36 -3.40
N LYS A 167 1.41 -14.53 -4.37
CA LYS A 167 0.10 -15.18 -4.17
C LYS A 167 -0.63 -14.58 -2.96
N MET A 168 -0.84 -13.26 -3.00
CA MET A 168 -1.45 -12.50 -1.90
C MET A 168 -2.86 -13.03 -1.57
N GLU A 169 -3.16 -13.17 -0.28
CA GLU A 169 -4.41 -13.81 0.18
C GLU A 169 -5.14 -13.04 1.30
N ASP A 170 -4.46 -12.11 2.00
CA ASP A 170 -5.12 -11.34 3.05
C ASP A 170 -6.20 -10.43 2.47
N LYS A 171 -7.33 -10.43 3.12
CA LYS A 171 -8.53 -9.72 2.66
C LYS A 171 -8.78 -8.42 3.43
N THR A 172 -8.04 -8.19 4.51
CA THR A 172 -8.32 -7.10 5.46
C THR A 172 -7.07 -6.31 5.85
N TYR A 173 -6.73 -6.30 7.14
CA TYR A 173 -5.68 -5.48 7.74
C TYR A 173 -4.26 -6.07 7.62
N GLY A 174 -4.14 -7.31 7.22
CA GLY A 174 -2.86 -8.02 7.12
C GLY A 174 -2.15 -7.84 5.77
N TRP A 175 -2.72 -7.12 4.82
CA TRP A 175 -2.19 -6.97 3.46
C TRP A 175 -0.73 -6.50 3.44
N THR A 176 -0.43 -5.44 4.17
CA THR A 176 0.90 -4.83 4.16
C THR A 176 1.96 -5.76 4.74
N ILE A 177 1.68 -6.36 5.89
CA ILE A 177 2.59 -7.29 6.55
C ILE A 177 2.73 -8.60 5.77
N GLU A 178 1.65 -9.12 5.19
CA GLU A 178 1.69 -10.33 4.35
C GLU A 178 2.67 -10.17 3.19
N MET A 179 2.60 -9.03 2.48
CA MET A 179 3.49 -8.74 1.35
C MET A 179 4.96 -8.77 1.77
N GLN A 180 5.30 -8.09 2.87
CA GLN A 180 6.66 -8.04 3.37
C GLN A 180 7.17 -9.42 3.84
N LEU A 181 6.36 -10.17 4.59
CA LEU A 181 6.73 -11.51 5.04
C LEU A 181 6.94 -12.49 3.88
N LYS A 182 6.05 -12.46 2.89
CA LYS A 182 6.19 -13.30 1.69
C LYS A 182 7.40 -12.89 0.83
N ALA A 183 7.68 -11.59 0.71
CA ALA A 183 8.89 -11.11 0.03
C ALA A 183 10.17 -11.60 0.72
N LEU A 184 10.23 -11.51 2.06
CA LEU A 184 11.35 -12.04 2.85
C LEU A 184 11.54 -13.55 2.66
N LYS A 185 10.45 -14.33 2.73
CA LYS A 185 10.49 -15.78 2.53
C LYS A 185 10.95 -16.19 1.14
N GLN A 186 10.57 -15.44 0.14
CA GLN A 186 11.00 -15.66 -1.26
C GLN A 186 12.34 -14.99 -1.59
N LYS A 187 13.01 -14.39 -0.60
CA LYS A 187 14.32 -13.74 -0.73
C LYS A 187 14.36 -12.66 -1.82
N PHE A 188 13.28 -11.86 -1.93
CA PHE A 188 13.27 -10.73 -2.84
C PHE A 188 14.29 -9.69 -2.42
N SER A 189 14.93 -9.06 -3.41
CA SER A 189 15.65 -7.81 -3.16
C SER A 189 14.65 -6.72 -2.79
N TYR A 190 14.91 -5.99 -1.70
CA TYR A 190 14.02 -4.92 -1.28
C TYR A 190 14.77 -3.73 -0.72
N LEU A 191 14.15 -2.56 -0.80
CA LEU A 191 14.68 -1.31 -0.30
C LEU A 191 13.58 -0.53 0.43
N GLU A 192 13.97 0.21 1.48
CA GLU A 192 13.12 1.23 2.10
C GLU A 192 13.64 2.62 1.78
N ILE A 193 12.75 3.48 1.29
CA ILE A 193 13.06 4.88 1.00
C ILE A 193 12.30 5.77 1.97
N PRO A 194 12.96 6.68 2.70
CA PRO A 194 12.29 7.65 3.56
C PRO A 194 11.40 8.60 2.75
N VAL A 195 10.09 8.51 2.96
CA VAL A 195 9.11 9.37 2.28
C VAL A 195 8.50 10.40 3.22
N LYS A 196 7.98 11.49 2.67
CA LYS A 196 7.16 12.46 3.38
C LYS A 196 5.82 11.81 3.74
N TYR A 197 5.25 12.22 4.87
CA TYR A 197 3.95 11.75 5.30
C TYR A 197 3.21 12.85 6.04
N ARG A 198 2.01 13.19 5.59
CA ARG A 198 1.21 14.31 6.14
C ARG A 198 -0.01 13.80 6.89
N ASN A 199 -0.67 14.71 7.60
CA ASN A 199 -1.96 14.43 8.18
C ASN A 199 -2.97 14.14 7.06
N ARG A 200 -3.67 13.01 7.17
CA ARG A 200 -4.68 12.60 6.21
C ARG A 200 -5.86 13.57 6.13
N ILE A 201 -6.51 13.62 5.01
CA ILE A 201 -7.81 14.25 4.87
C ILE A 201 -8.87 13.25 5.38
N GLY A 202 -9.78 13.73 6.22
CA GLY A 202 -10.80 12.87 6.84
C GLY A 202 -10.31 12.05 8.03
N THR A 203 -11.06 11.01 8.40
CA THR A 203 -10.80 10.18 9.59
C THR A 203 -10.37 8.76 9.23
N SER A 204 -9.38 8.21 9.94
CA SER A 204 -8.96 6.83 9.73
C SER A 204 -10.07 5.85 10.10
N LYS A 205 -10.40 4.97 9.17
CA LYS A 205 -11.45 3.94 9.35
C LYS A 205 -10.92 2.71 10.13
N VAL A 206 -9.61 2.58 10.27
CA VAL A 206 -8.94 1.49 10.99
C VAL A 206 -8.36 2.00 12.29
N SER A 207 -7.31 2.81 12.22
CA SER A 207 -6.58 3.32 13.40
C SER A 207 -7.31 4.45 14.13
N GLY A 208 -8.35 5.03 13.54
CA GLY A 208 -9.24 6.00 14.19
C GLY A 208 -10.24 5.36 15.17
N THR A 209 -10.30 4.02 15.26
CA THR A 209 -11.17 3.30 16.18
C THR A 209 -10.36 2.32 17.03
N LEU A 210 -10.70 2.21 18.33
CA LEU A 210 -10.04 1.26 19.24
C LEU A 210 -10.16 -0.19 18.72
N LYS A 211 -11.37 -0.57 18.29
CA LYS A 211 -11.65 -1.90 17.74
C LYS A 211 -10.80 -2.18 16.48
N GLY A 212 -10.71 -1.24 15.56
CA GLY A 212 -9.90 -1.38 14.34
C GLY A 212 -8.41 -1.53 14.64
N THR A 213 -7.90 -0.74 15.58
CA THR A 213 -6.49 -0.81 16.02
C THR A 213 -6.16 -2.18 16.61
N ILE A 214 -7.01 -2.71 17.52
CA ILE A 214 -6.80 -4.04 18.14
C ILE A 214 -6.86 -5.14 17.08
N LEU A 215 -7.88 -5.13 16.20
CA LEU A 215 -8.04 -6.15 15.16
C LEU A 215 -6.86 -6.12 14.17
N ALA A 216 -6.39 -4.95 13.79
CA ALA A 216 -5.22 -4.83 12.94
C ALA A 216 -3.96 -5.37 13.63
N GLY A 217 -3.74 -5.04 14.91
CA GLY A 217 -2.62 -5.56 15.70
C GLY A 217 -2.63 -7.09 15.80
N ILE A 218 -3.77 -7.69 16.17
CA ILE A 218 -3.93 -9.15 16.23
C ILE A 218 -3.63 -9.77 14.86
N LYS A 219 -4.16 -9.20 13.79
CA LYS A 219 -3.97 -9.72 12.44
C LYS A 219 -2.50 -9.69 12.02
N ILE A 220 -1.79 -8.58 12.30
CA ILE A 220 -0.37 -8.43 12.02
C ILE A 220 0.45 -9.48 12.78
N LEU A 221 0.22 -9.63 14.09
CA LEU A 221 0.91 -10.62 14.90
C LEU A 221 0.64 -12.06 14.42
N ASN A 222 -0.61 -12.38 14.08
CA ASN A 222 -0.96 -13.69 13.53
C ASN A 222 -0.21 -13.99 12.22
N TRP A 223 -0.05 -13.01 11.33
CA TRP A 223 0.74 -13.19 10.12
C TRP A 223 2.22 -13.43 10.43
N ILE A 224 2.82 -12.65 11.35
CA ILE A 224 4.22 -12.82 11.75
C ILE A 224 4.45 -14.23 12.30
N PHE A 225 3.63 -14.69 13.25
CA PHE A 225 3.78 -16.02 13.82
C PHE A 225 3.46 -17.14 12.82
N LYS A 226 2.41 -17.00 12.01
CA LYS A 226 2.10 -17.99 10.96
C LYS A 226 3.30 -18.24 10.03
N TYR A 227 4.06 -17.19 9.69
CA TYR A 227 5.21 -17.30 8.78
C TYR A 227 6.53 -17.61 9.48
N SER A 228 6.64 -17.45 10.80
CA SER A 228 7.84 -17.84 11.54
C SER A 228 8.00 -19.36 11.69
N PHE A 229 6.90 -20.11 11.65
CA PHE A 229 6.89 -21.58 11.77
C PHE A 229 6.77 -22.33 10.42
N LYS A 230 6.67 -21.63 9.30
CA LYS A 230 6.68 -22.19 7.95
C LYS A 230 8.06 -21.98 7.30
#